data_3f6393994514ca3f8ca2cbf86d92bc68
#
_entry.id   3f6393994514ca3f8ca2cbf86d92bc68
#
_cell.length_a   1.000
_cell.length_b   1.000
_cell.length_c   1.000
_cell.angle_alpha   90.00
_cell.angle_beta   90.00
_cell.angle_gamma   90.00
#
_symmetry.space_group_name_H-M   'P 1'
#
loop_
_entity.id
_entity.type
_entity.pdbx_description
1 polymer ?
#
loop_
_entity_poly.entity_id
_entity_poly.type
_entity_poly.pdbx_seq_one_letter_code
_entity_poly.pdbx_strand_id
1 'polypeptide(L)'
;MPRKTAKAKTQMDFGQRLAGLRKEKGLTQQALAELINVHVIQVRRYEADASQPTLDVIRRLAVALQVSADVLIFGADERGPDGDLLLQFEAISKFAPDEKKVIKALLEGMILKHEAKRWSSAA
;
A
#
# COMPACT_ATOMS: atom_id res chain seq x y z
N MET A 1 13.07 -7.64 20.64
CA MET A 1 11.75 -6.99 20.50
C MET A 1 10.81 -7.87 19.74
N PRO A 2 10.02 -8.65 20.45
CA PRO A 2 9.13 -9.62 19.77
C PRO A 2 8.16 -9.00 18.79
N ARG A 3 7.62 -7.83 19.14
CA ARG A 3 6.66 -7.15 18.29
C ARG A 3 7.24 -6.76 16.95
N LYS A 4 8.46 -6.23 16.94
CA LYS A 4 9.13 -5.87 15.69
C LYS A 4 9.39 -7.08 14.83
N THR A 5 9.83 -8.16 15.47
CA THR A 5 10.12 -9.39 14.76
C THR A 5 8.87 -9.96 14.09
N ALA A 6 7.76 -9.99 14.83
CA ALA A 6 6.48 -10.48 14.29
C ALA A 6 6.03 -9.63 13.13
N LYS A 7 6.13 -8.31 13.25
CA LYS A 7 5.75 -7.39 12.19
C LYS A 7 6.61 -7.58 10.96
N ALA A 8 7.91 -7.77 11.14
CA ALA A 8 8.84 -7.99 10.03
C ALA A 8 8.53 -9.28 9.28
N LYS A 9 7.98 -10.28 9.96
CA LYS A 9 7.62 -11.56 9.33
C LYS A 9 6.38 -11.44 8.46
N THR A 10 5.48 -10.51 8.76
CA THR A 10 4.21 -10.39 8.06
C THR A 10 4.21 -9.32 6.98
N GLN A 11 5.18 -8.41 7.01
CA GLN A 11 5.27 -7.31 6.06
C GLN A 11 6.57 -7.38 5.29
N MET A 12 6.46 -7.22 3.98
CA MET A 12 7.64 -7.07 3.13
C MET A 12 8.25 -5.71 3.36
N ASP A 13 9.57 -5.65 3.43
CA ASP A 13 10.29 -4.39 3.38
C ASP A 13 10.08 -3.73 2.02
N PHE A 14 10.26 -2.41 1.98
CA PHE A 14 10.09 -1.66 0.75
C PHE A 14 10.94 -2.23 -0.39
N GLY A 15 12.19 -2.55 -0.13
CA GLY A 15 13.09 -3.07 -1.15
C GLY A 15 12.61 -4.37 -1.77
N GLN A 16 12.13 -5.29 -0.95
CA GLN A 16 11.58 -6.55 -1.45
C GLN A 16 10.33 -6.33 -2.27
N ARG A 17 9.48 -5.44 -1.83
CA ARG A 17 8.25 -5.10 -2.55
C ARG A 17 8.56 -4.47 -3.89
N LEU A 18 9.51 -3.53 -3.91
CA LEU A 18 9.95 -2.90 -5.14
C LEU A 18 10.49 -3.92 -6.13
N ALA A 19 11.36 -4.82 -5.67
CA ALA A 19 11.93 -5.86 -6.51
C ALA A 19 10.85 -6.78 -7.08
N GLY A 20 9.87 -7.13 -6.25
CA GLY A 20 8.75 -7.98 -6.68
C GLY A 20 7.91 -7.32 -7.76
N LEU A 21 7.56 -6.06 -7.57
CA LEU A 21 6.77 -5.30 -8.55
C LEU A 21 7.53 -5.14 -9.85
N ARG A 22 8.84 -4.89 -9.78
CA ARG A 22 9.69 -4.79 -10.96
C ARG A 22 9.68 -6.08 -11.75
N LYS A 23 9.87 -7.21 -11.06
CA LYS A 23 9.92 -8.52 -11.71
C LYS A 23 8.58 -8.89 -12.32
N GLU A 24 7.47 -8.53 -11.68
CA GLU A 24 6.14 -8.75 -12.23
C GLU A 24 5.96 -8.04 -13.57
N LYS A 25 6.61 -6.90 -13.74
CA LYS A 25 6.56 -6.16 -15.01
C LYS A 25 7.61 -6.63 -16.01
N GLY A 26 8.41 -7.62 -15.66
CA GLY A 26 9.44 -8.13 -16.54
C GLY A 26 10.61 -7.18 -16.74
N LEU A 27 10.82 -6.26 -15.80
CA LEU A 27 11.88 -5.26 -15.91
C LEU A 27 13.14 -5.69 -15.18
N THR A 28 14.30 -5.41 -15.79
CA THR A 28 15.57 -5.51 -15.08
C THR A 28 15.77 -4.27 -14.22
N GLN A 29 16.73 -4.33 -13.31
CA GLN A 29 17.08 -3.14 -12.51
C GLN A 29 17.50 -1.99 -13.42
N GLN A 30 18.28 -2.30 -14.46
CA GLN A 30 18.74 -1.30 -15.42
C GLN A 30 17.55 -0.67 -16.16
N ALA A 31 16.60 -1.49 -16.62
CA ALA A 31 15.44 -0.98 -17.32
C ALA A 31 14.60 -0.06 -16.44
N LEU A 32 14.39 -0.45 -15.18
CA LEU A 32 13.65 0.39 -14.25
C LEU A 32 14.38 1.70 -13.99
N ALA A 33 15.70 1.63 -13.81
CA ALA A 33 16.52 2.83 -13.59
C ALA A 33 16.36 3.82 -14.73
N GLU A 34 16.35 3.32 -15.97
CA GLU A 34 16.17 4.17 -17.15
C GLU A 34 14.79 4.79 -17.17
N LEU A 35 13.76 4.03 -16.82
CA LEU A 35 12.39 4.54 -16.80
C LEU A 35 12.19 5.67 -15.80
N ILE A 36 12.84 5.59 -14.66
CA ILE A 36 12.68 6.61 -13.61
C ILE A 36 13.83 7.63 -13.61
N ASN A 37 14.73 7.51 -14.58
CA ASN A 37 15.83 8.46 -14.80
C ASN A 37 16.74 8.59 -13.58
N VAL A 38 17.18 7.44 -13.06
CA VAL A 38 18.21 7.38 -12.02
C VAL A 38 19.26 6.37 -12.44
N HIS A 39 20.39 6.39 -11.76
CA HIS A 39 21.43 5.41 -12.01
C HIS A 39 21.00 4.04 -11.47
N VAL A 40 21.41 2.96 -12.14
CA VAL A 40 21.05 1.60 -11.72
C VAL A 40 21.52 1.29 -10.31
N ILE A 41 22.62 1.90 -9.87
CA ILE A 41 23.12 1.74 -8.50
C ILE A 41 22.06 2.19 -7.49
N GLN A 42 21.31 3.25 -7.79
CA GLN A 42 20.27 3.72 -6.91
C GLN A 42 19.14 2.70 -6.79
N VAL A 43 18.75 2.09 -7.89
CA VAL A 43 17.71 1.04 -7.85
C VAL A 43 18.18 -0.13 -6.99
N ARG A 44 19.44 -0.53 -7.15
CA ARG A 44 20.01 -1.60 -6.31
C ARG A 44 19.96 -1.25 -4.84
N ARG A 45 20.29 -0.01 -4.49
CA ARG A 45 20.27 0.45 -3.11
C ARG A 45 18.86 0.49 -2.54
N TYR A 46 17.89 0.91 -3.34
CA TYR A 46 16.49 0.90 -2.92
C TYR A 46 16.01 -0.53 -2.65
N GLU A 47 16.34 -1.45 -3.54
CA GLU A 47 15.90 -2.85 -3.39
C GLU A 47 16.62 -3.56 -2.24
N ALA A 48 17.80 -3.10 -1.88
CA ALA A 48 18.55 -3.63 -0.74
C ALA A 48 18.21 -2.92 0.58
N ASP A 49 17.31 -1.95 0.56
CA ASP A 49 16.98 -1.11 1.72
C ASP A 49 18.20 -0.37 2.28
N ALA A 50 19.19 -0.14 1.41
CA ALA A 50 20.39 0.62 1.77
C ALA A 50 20.16 2.12 1.71
N SER A 51 19.18 2.56 0.95
CA SER A 51 18.75 3.96 0.92
C SER A 51 17.26 4.01 0.60
N GLN A 52 16.64 5.13 0.95
CA GLN A 52 15.23 5.34 0.69
C GLN A 52 15.06 6.33 -0.46
N PRO A 53 14.13 6.06 -1.37
CA PRO A 53 13.87 7.00 -2.46
C PRO A 53 13.21 8.27 -1.93
N THR A 54 13.46 9.36 -2.63
CA THR A 54 12.77 10.62 -2.36
C THR A 54 11.31 10.50 -2.77
N LEU A 55 10.50 11.45 -2.33
CA LEU A 55 9.10 11.50 -2.73
C LEU A 55 8.95 11.56 -4.26
N ASP A 56 9.80 12.33 -4.93
CA ASP A 56 9.75 12.43 -6.38
C ASP A 56 10.06 11.09 -7.04
N VAL A 57 11.03 10.35 -6.52
CA VAL A 57 11.37 9.03 -7.06
C VAL A 57 10.21 8.05 -6.79
N ILE A 58 9.58 8.12 -5.64
CA ILE A 58 8.39 7.29 -5.34
C ILE A 58 7.30 7.54 -6.39
N ARG A 59 7.08 8.79 -6.74
CA ARG A 59 6.08 9.14 -7.75
C ARG A 59 6.44 8.54 -9.11
N ARG A 60 7.70 8.64 -9.50
CA ARG A 60 8.18 8.07 -10.77
C ARG A 60 8.07 6.55 -10.78
N LEU A 61 8.39 5.90 -9.65
CA LEU A 61 8.26 4.46 -9.52
C LEU A 61 6.81 4.01 -9.68
N ALA A 62 5.89 4.71 -9.05
CA ALA A 62 4.48 4.39 -9.14
C ALA A 62 3.99 4.44 -10.60
N VAL A 63 4.39 5.47 -11.33
CA VAL A 63 4.03 5.62 -12.73
C VAL A 63 4.68 4.52 -13.58
N ALA A 64 5.98 4.29 -13.39
CA ALA A 64 6.71 3.29 -14.18
C ALA A 64 6.19 1.89 -13.95
N LEU A 65 5.85 1.55 -12.72
CA LEU A 65 5.37 0.23 -12.35
C LEU A 65 3.86 0.08 -12.48
N GLN A 66 3.17 1.17 -12.81
CA GLN A 66 1.71 1.18 -12.97
C GLN A 66 0.98 0.70 -11.71
N VAL A 67 1.43 1.16 -10.58
CA VAL A 67 0.81 0.89 -9.29
C VAL A 67 0.57 2.20 -8.56
N SER A 68 -0.27 2.17 -7.54
CA SER A 68 -0.46 3.36 -6.70
C SER A 68 0.74 3.53 -5.78
N ALA A 69 0.99 4.77 -5.37
CA ALA A 69 2.01 5.03 -4.36
C ALA A 69 1.68 4.30 -3.05
N ASP A 70 0.41 4.13 -2.76
CA ASP A 70 -0.07 3.42 -1.58
C ASP A 70 0.42 1.98 -1.58
N VAL A 71 0.27 1.28 -2.71
CA VAL A 71 0.75 -0.09 -2.86
C VAL A 71 2.26 -0.16 -2.70
N LEU A 72 2.96 0.82 -3.27
CA LEU A 72 4.41 0.87 -3.22
C LEU A 72 4.92 1.03 -1.78
N ILE A 73 4.29 1.91 -1.01
CA ILE A 73 4.74 2.27 0.33
C ILE A 73 4.26 1.27 1.38
N PHE A 74 3.00 0.86 1.30
CA PHE A 74 2.38 0.01 2.32
C PHE A 74 2.22 -1.44 1.92
N GLY A 75 2.26 -1.74 0.63
CA GLY A 75 1.91 -3.06 0.14
C GLY A 75 0.40 -3.26 0.14
N ALA A 76 -0.02 -4.41 -0.37
CA ALA A 76 -1.45 -4.71 -0.47
C ALA A 76 -2.10 -4.98 0.88
N ASP A 77 -1.33 -5.49 1.83
CA ASP A 77 -1.86 -6.00 3.09
C ASP A 77 -1.86 -4.98 4.22
N GLU A 78 -1.08 -3.91 4.14
CA GLU A 78 -0.94 -2.97 5.25
C GLU A 78 -2.10 -1.99 5.36
N ARG A 79 -2.64 -1.56 4.23
CA ARG A 79 -3.75 -0.59 4.21
C ARG A 79 -4.94 -1.04 3.39
N GLY A 80 -4.88 -2.22 2.82
CA GLY A 80 -5.98 -2.73 2.03
C GLY A 80 -7.17 -3.16 2.88
N PRO A 81 -8.32 -3.39 2.28
CA PRO A 81 -9.47 -3.90 3.01
C PRO A 81 -9.17 -5.25 3.64
N ASP A 82 -9.74 -5.47 4.81
CA ASP A 82 -9.71 -6.76 5.48
C ASP A 82 -10.33 -7.82 4.56
N GLY A 83 -9.71 -9.01 4.53
CA GLY A 83 -10.20 -10.12 3.72
C GLY A 83 -11.65 -10.47 4.01
N ASP A 84 -12.09 -10.33 5.26
CA ASP A 84 -13.47 -10.61 5.64
C ASP A 84 -14.46 -9.64 5.00
N LEU A 85 -14.02 -8.44 4.65
CA LEU A 85 -14.88 -7.41 4.08
C LEU A 85 -14.64 -7.17 2.60
N LEU A 86 -13.63 -7.81 2.02
CA LEU A 86 -13.24 -7.55 0.63
C LEU A 86 -14.38 -7.80 -0.35
N LEU A 87 -15.09 -8.92 -0.20
CA LEU A 87 -16.20 -9.27 -1.09
C LEU A 87 -17.33 -8.26 -0.98
N GLN A 88 -17.60 -7.78 0.23
CA GLN A 88 -18.62 -6.76 0.45
C GLN A 88 -18.23 -5.45 -0.23
N PHE A 89 -16.98 -5.04 -0.14
CA PHE A 89 -16.51 -3.84 -0.82
C PHE A 89 -16.62 -3.97 -2.33
N GLU A 90 -16.28 -5.12 -2.87
CA GLU A 90 -16.39 -5.37 -4.30
C GLU A 90 -17.86 -5.27 -4.75
N ALA A 91 -18.76 -5.84 -4.01
CA ALA A 91 -20.19 -5.77 -4.31
C ALA A 91 -20.70 -4.33 -4.24
N ILE A 92 -20.32 -3.60 -3.20
CA ILE A 92 -20.72 -2.21 -3.00
C ILE A 92 -20.21 -1.32 -4.12
N SER A 93 -19.04 -1.63 -4.67
CA SER A 93 -18.46 -0.82 -5.74
C SER A 93 -19.34 -0.76 -6.98
N LYS A 94 -20.25 -1.72 -7.14
CA LYS A 94 -21.17 -1.80 -8.26
C LYS A 94 -22.53 -1.16 -7.99
N PHE A 95 -22.73 -0.64 -6.80
CA PHE A 95 -24.00 0.01 -6.41
C PHE A 95 -24.18 1.32 -7.17
N ALA A 96 -25.44 1.72 -7.31
CA ALA A 96 -25.77 3.03 -7.87
C ALA A 96 -25.27 4.14 -6.94
N PRO A 97 -25.03 5.35 -7.47
CA PRO A 97 -24.49 6.44 -6.65
C PRO A 97 -25.34 6.77 -5.41
N ASP A 98 -26.65 6.71 -5.50
CA ASP A 98 -27.53 6.96 -4.35
C ASP A 98 -27.40 5.86 -3.30
N GLU A 99 -27.27 4.61 -3.73
CA GLU A 99 -27.05 3.50 -2.83
C GLU A 99 -25.71 3.57 -2.13
N LYS A 100 -24.66 3.98 -2.86
CA LYS A 100 -23.33 4.18 -2.28
C LYS A 100 -23.36 5.25 -1.20
N LYS A 101 -24.14 6.29 -1.40
CA LYS A 101 -24.29 7.37 -0.45
C LYS A 101 -24.86 6.86 0.88
N VAL A 102 -25.88 6.00 0.80
CA VAL A 102 -26.48 5.41 1.98
C VAL A 102 -25.49 4.51 2.72
N ILE A 103 -24.80 3.64 1.97
CA ILE A 103 -23.83 2.73 2.58
C ILE A 103 -22.69 3.52 3.23
N LYS A 104 -22.23 4.57 2.57
CA LYS A 104 -21.16 5.41 3.12
C LYS A 104 -21.59 6.05 4.44
N ALA A 105 -22.83 6.54 4.50
CA ALA A 105 -23.35 7.13 5.73
C ALA A 105 -23.44 6.10 6.86
N LEU A 106 -23.86 4.86 6.53
CA LEU A 106 -23.92 3.79 7.52
C LEU A 106 -22.53 3.44 8.04
N LEU A 107 -21.54 3.32 7.14
CA LEU A 107 -20.17 3.02 7.53
C LEU A 107 -19.60 4.12 8.42
N GLU A 108 -19.81 5.38 8.04
CA GLU A 108 -19.35 6.51 8.84
C GLU A 108 -19.96 6.52 10.23
N GLY A 109 -21.26 6.19 10.33
CA GLY A 109 -21.93 6.09 11.61
C GLY A 109 -21.35 4.99 12.49
N MET A 110 -21.10 3.82 11.90
CA MET A 110 -20.50 2.71 12.63
C MET A 110 -19.07 3.02 13.08
N ILE A 111 -18.30 3.66 12.21
CA ILE A 111 -16.93 4.06 12.54
C ILE A 111 -16.95 5.06 13.71
N LEU A 112 -17.85 6.03 13.64
CA LEU A 112 -17.97 7.02 14.71
C LEU A 112 -18.33 6.35 16.04
N LYS A 113 -19.26 5.42 16.00
CA LYS A 113 -19.67 4.66 17.19
C LYS A 113 -18.49 3.89 17.78
N HIS A 114 -17.73 3.24 16.91
CA HIS A 114 -16.55 2.48 17.34
C HIS A 114 -15.51 3.40 18.00
N GLU A 115 -15.24 4.54 17.39
CA GLU A 115 -14.26 5.50 17.92
C GLU A 115 -14.71 6.06 19.28
N ALA A 116 -15.99 6.39 19.40
CA ALA A 116 -16.54 6.88 20.66
C ALA A 116 -16.42 5.85 21.78
N LYS A 117 -16.68 4.60 21.45
CA LYS A 117 -16.55 3.50 22.41
C LYS A 117 -15.10 3.32 22.84
N ARG A 118 -14.18 3.41 21.90
CA ARG A 118 -12.76 3.29 22.17
C ARG A 118 -12.28 4.40 23.12
N TRP A 119 -12.73 5.63 22.88
CA TRP A 119 -12.38 6.77 23.74
C TRP A 119 -12.95 6.60 25.15
N SER A 120 -14.18 6.13 25.27
CA SER A 120 -14.78 5.86 26.56
C SER A 120 -14.01 4.80 27.34
N SER A 121 -13.56 3.74 26.66
CA SER A 121 -12.77 2.69 27.29
C SER A 121 -11.39 3.18 27.72
N ALA A 122 -10.81 4.14 26.99
CA ALA A 122 -9.50 4.70 27.29
C ALA A 122 -9.55 5.66 28.49
N ALA A 123 -10.71 6.25 28.72
CA ALA A 123 -10.89 7.15 29.88
C ALA A 123 -11.05 6.37 31.17
#